data_95bb0e43ec384721c6bfd3fdaffa1772
#
_entry.id   95bb0e43ec384721c6bfd3fdaffa1772
#
_cell.length_a   1.000
_cell.length_b   1.000
_cell.length_c   1.000
_cell.angle_alpha   90.00
_cell.angle_beta   90.00
_cell.angle_gamma   90.00
#
_symmetry.space_group_name_H-M   'P 1'
#
loop_
_entity.id
_entity.type
_entity.pdbx_description
1 polymer ?
#
loop_
_entity_poly.entity_id
_entity_poly.type
_entity_poly.pdbx_seq_one_letter_code
_entity_poly.pdbx_strand_id
1 'polypeptide(L)'
;KELLQDANAGKFDLVIVWKLNRISRKLIDILNIVDTLDKNKIAFRSLTESFETETPAGKLQLNIMGAIGEFERGTIAENVKMGMIARAREGKWNGGKVLGYDIVEIPSEGKKRKETKLVVNEKEAMTVRRIFELYSEGHGYKATVNRVNQEGHRSKKGNPFATATIKEILKNPVYIGKIRYNVR
;
A
#
# COMPACT_ATOMS: atom_id res chain seq x y z
N LYS A 1 -13.48 -1.80 19.79
CA LYS A 1 -13.84 -3.14 19.25
C LYS A 1 -15.04 -3.71 20.01
N GLU A 2 -15.04 -3.67 21.32
CA GLU A 2 -16.10 -4.16 22.21
C GLU A 2 -17.43 -3.47 21.92
N LEU A 3 -17.46 -2.12 21.83
CA LEU A 3 -18.65 -1.34 21.46
C LEU A 3 -19.37 -1.85 20.21
N LEU A 4 -18.62 -2.16 19.15
CA LEU A 4 -19.21 -2.65 17.89
C LEU A 4 -19.68 -4.12 17.99
N GLN A 5 -19.02 -4.94 18.79
CA GLN A 5 -19.47 -6.30 19.08
C GLN A 5 -20.78 -6.29 19.85
N ASP A 6 -20.91 -5.42 20.87
CA ASP A 6 -22.11 -5.26 21.66
C ASP A 6 -23.25 -4.62 20.86
N ALA A 7 -22.95 -3.70 19.95
CA ALA A 7 -23.89 -3.14 19.00
C ALA A 7 -24.49 -4.22 18.09
N ASN A 8 -23.63 -5.08 17.50
CA ASN A 8 -24.10 -6.18 16.66
C ASN A 8 -24.88 -7.25 17.44
N ALA A 9 -24.66 -7.34 18.76
CA ALA A 9 -25.41 -8.22 19.65
C ALA A 9 -26.70 -7.58 20.19
N GLY A 10 -27.03 -6.33 19.81
CA GLY A 10 -28.26 -5.64 20.24
C GLY A 10 -28.34 -5.36 21.73
N LYS A 11 -27.19 -5.11 22.39
CA LYS A 11 -27.16 -4.93 23.86
C LYS A 11 -27.57 -3.55 24.32
N PHE A 12 -27.71 -2.58 23.43
CA PHE A 12 -28.11 -1.19 23.73
C PHE A 12 -28.73 -0.52 22.49
N ASP A 13 -29.50 0.51 22.68
CA ASP A 13 -30.22 1.23 21.63
C ASP A 13 -29.65 2.63 21.38
N LEU A 14 -28.83 3.14 22.28
CA LEU A 14 -28.28 4.49 22.22
C LEU A 14 -26.82 4.52 22.69
N VAL A 15 -25.98 5.26 21.96
CA VAL A 15 -24.62 5.60 22.36
C VAL A 15 -24.54 7.11 22.57
N ILE A 16 -24.16 7.54 23.77
CA ILE A 16 -23.93 8.94 24.09
C ILE A 16 -22.45 9.17 24.35
N VAL A 17 -21.88 10.18 23.73
CA VAL A 17 -20.51 10.61 23.98
C VAL A 17 -20.46 12.08 24.36
N TRP A 18 -19.48 12.45 25.18
CA TRP A 18 -19.27 13.86 25.51
C TRP A 18 -18.81 14.66 24.30
N LYS A 19 -17.85 14.10 23.51
CA LYS A 19 -17.29 14.68 22.29
C LYS A 19 -16.99 13.59 21.27
N LEU A 20 -17.12 13.88 19.97
CA LEU A 20 -16.81 12.96 18.88
C LEU A 20 -15.37 12.41 18.95
N ASN A 21 -14.41 13.22 19.37
CA ASN A 21 -13.02 12.82 19.53
C ASN A 21 -12.77 11.78 20.63
N ARG A 22 -13.76 11.48 21.49
CA ARG A 22 -13.69 10.40 22.48
C ARG A 22 -13.84 9.02 21.85
N ILE A 23 -14.51 8.93 20.70
CA ILE A 23 -14.61 7.70 19.93
C ILE A 23 -13.37 7.48 19.11
N SER A 24 -12.97 8.46 18.30
CA SER A 24 -11.76 8.45 17.52
C SER A 24 -11.28 9.88 17.23
N ARG A 25 -9.95 10.01 17.00
CA ARG A 25 -9.36 11.26 16.50
C ARG A 25 -9.45 11.39 14.98
N LYS A 26 -9.78 10.27 14.30
CA LYS A 26 -9.92 10.21 12.85
C LYS A 26 -11.38 10.26 12.48
N LEU A 27 -11.76 11.25 11.69
CA LEU A 27 -13.14 11.42 11.21
C LEU A 27 -13.67 10.14 10.57
N ILE A 28 -12.88 9.48 9.76
CA ILE A 28 -13.29 8.26 9.05
C ILE A 28 -13.67 7.10 9.99
N ASP A 29 -12.98 6.96 11.12
CA ASP A 29 -13.30 5.93 12.09
C ASP A 29 -14.64 6.25 12.78
N ILE A 30 -14.90 7.55 13.06
CA ILE A 30 -16.17 8.02 13.61
C ILE A 30 -17.32 7.70 12.66
N LEU A 31 -17.15 8.02 11.37
CA LEU A 31 -18.15 7.75 10.33
C LEU A 31 -18.47 6.26 10.22
N ASN A 32 -17.44 5.40 10.20
CA ASN A 32 -17.61 3.95 10.13
C ASN A 32 -18.33 3.39 11.37
N ILE A 33 -18.03 3.93 12.55
CA ILE A 33 -18.70 3.53 13.80
C ILE A 33 -20.16 3.95 13.78
N VAL A 34 -20.44 5.21 13.43
CA VAL A 34 -21.81 5.74 13.39
C VAL A 34 -22.64 5.04 12.31
N ASP A 35 -22.08 4.75 11.12
CA ASP A 35 -22.75 3.97 10.07
C ASP A 35 -23.09 2.55 10.56
N THR A 36 -22.17 1.92 11.32
CA THR A 36 -22.44 0.60 11.91
C THR A 36 -23.53 0.65 12.95
N LEU A 37 -23.58 1.69 13.78
CA LEU A 37 -24.64 1.90 14.76
C LEU A 37 -26.00 2.13 14.07
N ASP A 38 -26.07 2.98 13.05
CA ASP A 38 -27.30 3.26 12.29
C ASP A 38 -27.85 2.00 11.60
N LYS A 39 -26.98 1.15 11.02
CA LYS A 39 -27.35 -0.16 10.45
C LYS A 39 -27.96 -1.11 11.47
N ASN A 40 -27.54 -1.03 12.72
CA ASN A 40 -28.09 -1.80 13.83
C ASN A 40 -29.27 -1.09 14.53
N LYS A 41 -29.76 0.03 13.98
CA LYS A 41 -30.84 0.87 14.55
C LYS A 41 -30.52 1.43 15.93
N ILE A 42 -29.24 1.67 16.20
CA ILE A 42 -28.73 2.26 17.44
C ILE A 42 -28.50 3.74 17.23
N ALA A 43 -29.16 4.57 18.01
CA ALA A 43 -29.00 6.02 17.98
C ALA A 43 -27.59 6.43 18.48
N PHE A 44 -27.08 7.51 17.91
CA PHE A 44 -25.80 8.08 18.35
C PHE A 44 -25.94 9.57 18.60
N ARG A 45 -25.45 10.03 19.76
CA ARG A 45 -25.52 11.44 20.19
C ARG A 45 -24.20 11.90 20.77
N SER A 46 -23.73 13.09 20.32
CA SER A 46 -22.66 13.84 20.96
C SER A 46 -23.23 15.04 21.70
N LEU A 47 -22.77 15.25 22.93
CA LEU A 47 -23.34 16.33 23.78
C LEU A 47 -22.78 17.71 23.42
N THR A 48 -21.50 17.79 23.05
CA THR A 48 -20.84 19.09 22.81
C THR A 48 -20.98 19.58 21.39
N GLU A 49 -21.08 18.68 20.40
CA GLU A 49 -21.16 19.04 18.98
C GLU A 49 -22.61 19.09 18.46
N SER A 50 -23.61 18.95 19.35
CA SER A 50 -25.04 18.91 18.96
C SER A 50 -25.33 17.98 17.79
N PHE A 51 -24.67 16.80 17.79
CA PHE A 51 -24.74 15.82 16.72
C PHE A 51 -25.65 14.65 17.17
N GLU A 52 -26.71 14.40 16.41
CA GLU A 52 -27.68 13.33 16.68
C GLU A 52 -28.05 12.61 15.39
N THR A 53 -27.90 11.29 15.32
CA THR A 53 -28.26 10.52 14.12
C THR A 53 -29.76 10.31 13.93
N GLU A 54 -30.56 10.55 14.96
CA GLU A 54 -32.03 10.42 14.91
C GLU A 54 -32.69 11.55 14.12
N THR A 55 -32.04 12.70 13.99
CA THR A 55 -32.64 13.87 13.31
C THR A 55 -32.26 13.89 11.83
N PRO A 56 -33.11 14.40 10.92
CA PRO A 56 -32.75 14.61 9.51
C PRO A 56 -31.52 15.51 9.33
N ALA A 57 -31.40 16.53 10.20
CA ALA A 57 -30.20 17.41 10.16
C ALA A 57 -28.92 16.68 10.54
N GLY A 58 -28.94 15.81 11.55
CA GLY A 58 -27.80 15.01 11.95
C GLY A 58 -27.42 13.98 10.89
N LYS A 59 -28.41 13.36 10.21
CA LYS A 59 -28.15 12.48 9.06
C LYS A 59 -27.52 13.22 7.89
N LEU A 60 -27.98 14.43 7.58
CA LEU A 60 -27.36 15.28 6.55
C LEU A 60 -25.91 15.63 6.92
N GLN A 61 -25.67 16.00 8.19
CA GLN A 61 -24.33 16.31 8.68
C GLN A 61 -23.40 15.09 8.54
N LEU A 62 -23.86 13.88 8.87
CA LEU A 62 -23.11 12.64 8.71
C LEU A 62 -22.74 12.42 7.23
N ASN A 63 -23.70 12.61 6.32
CA ASN A 63 -23.47 12.45 4.89
C ASN A 63 -22.44 13.45 4.35
N ILE A 64 -22.50 14.70 4.78
CA ILE A 64 -21.53 15.74 4.41
C ILE A 64 -20.15 15.37 4.93
N MET A 65 -20.02 14.95 6.20
CA MET A 65 -18.75 14.50 6.77
C MET A 65 -18.20 13.29 6.04
N GLY A 66 -19.06 12.34 5.63
CA GLY A 66 -18.71 11.19 4.80
C GLY A 66 -18.13 11.60 3.45
N ALA A 67 -18.79 12.50 2.76
CA ALA A 67 -18.35 13.03 1.47
C ALA A 67 -16.99 13.75 1.58
N ILE A 68 -16.79 14.54 2.64
CA ILE A 68 -15.48 15.18 2.92
C ILE A 68 -14.39 14.12 3.14
N GLY A 69 -14.66 13.07 3.92
CA GLY A 69 -13.71 11.99 4.15
C GLY A 69 -13.32 11.23 2.87
N GLU A 70 -14.27 11.01 1.95
CA GLU A 70 -13.99 10.40 0.65
C GLU A 70 -13.18 11.34 -0.25
N PHE A 71 -13.51 12.62 -0.28
CA PHE A 71 -12.76 13.64 -1.00
C PHE A 71 -11.31 13.73 -0.53
N GLU A 72 -11.07 13.76 0.77
CA GLU A 72 -9.71 13.76 1.34
C GLU A 72 -8.92 12.51 0.92
N ARG A 73 -9.54 11.32 0.95
CA ARG A 73 -8.88 10.08 0.49
C ARG A 73 -8.51 10.16 -0.99
N GLY A 74 -9.43 10.63 -1.84
CA GLY A 74 -9.19 10.82 -3.27
C GLY A 74 -8.01 11.77 -3.50
N THR A 75 -8.02 12.91 -2.85
CA THR A 75 -6.96 13.91 -2.95
C THR A 75 -5.60 13.37 -2.50
N ILE A 76 -5.55 12.62 -1.39
CA ILE A 76 -4.32 11.98 -0.92
C ILE A 76 -3.81 10.96 -1.96
N ALA A 77 -4.68 10.13 -2.52
CA ALA A 77 -4.31 9.13 -3.53
C ALA A 77 -3.75 9.79 -4.81
N GLU A 78 -4.38 10.87 -5.27
CA GLU A 78 -3.90 11.66 -6.41
C GLU A 78 -2.54 12.31 -6.14
N ASN A 79 -2.37 12.92 -4.98
CA ASN A 79 -1.10 13.55 -4.58
C ASN A 79 0.04 12.52 -4.49
N VAL A 80 -0.24 11.33 -3.92
CA VAL A 80 0.73 10.22 -3.88
C VAL A 80 1.10 9.78 -5.29
N LYS A 81 0.12 9.61 -6.18
CA LYS A 81 0.34 9.22 -7.58
C LYS A 81 1.16 10.26 -8.33
N MET A 82 0.83 11.55 -8.20
CA MET A 82 1.61 12.64 -8.80
C MET A 82 3.04 12.67 -8.28
N GLY A 83 3.23 12.52 -6.97
CA GLY A 83 4.55 12.46 -6.36
C GLY A 83 5.39 11.28 -6.85
N MET A 84 4.77 10.11 -7.07
CA MET A 84 5.45 8.94 -7.63
C MET A 84 5.81 9.14 -9.11
N ILE A 85 4.95 9.78 -9.90
CA ILE A 85 5.23 10.12 -11.30
C ILE A 85 6.41 11.10 -11.38
N ALA A 86 6.40 12.15 -10.58
CA ALA A 86 7.48 13.13 -10.54
C ALA A 86 8.82 12.46 -10.20
N ARG A 87 8.86 11.61 -9.17
CA ARG A 87 10.05 10.83 -8.80
C ARG A 87 10.54 9.93 -9.93
N ALA A 88 9.63 9.25 -10.63
CA ALA A 88 9.99 8.38 -11.76
C ALA A 88 10.59 9.19 -12.93
N ARG A 89 10.07 10.40 -13.20
CA ARG A 89 10.64 11.31 -14.21
C ARG A 89 12.03 11.81 -13.83
N GLU A 90 12.30 11.98 -12.55
CA GLU A 90 13.62 12.32 -12.01
C GLU A 90 14.58 11.12 -11.96
N GLY A 91 14.17 9.94 -12.43
CA GLY A 91 14.98 8.72 -12.39
C GLY A 91 15.11 8.11 -10.99
N LYS A 92 14.28 8.52 -10.02
CA LYS A 92 14.29 8.03 -8.64
C LYS A 92 13.50 6.74 -8.51
N TRP A 93 14.01 5.82 -7.71
CA TRP A 93 13.34 4.54 -7.49
C TRP A 93 12.07 4.69 -6.65
N ASN A 94 10.96 4.18 -7.16
CA ASN A 94 9.65 4.17 -6.49
C ASN A 94 9.15 2.77 -6.13
N GLY A 95 9.90 1.75 -6.52
CA GLY A 95 9.43 0.38 -6.47
C GLY A 95 9.87 -0.42 -5.26
N GLY A 96 9.45 -1.68 -5.26
CA GLY A 96 9.82 -2.68 -4.29
C GLY A 96 11.21 -3.26 -4.51
N LYS A 97 11.51 -4.34 -3.82
CA LYS A 97 12.79 -5.06 -3.89
C LYS A 97 12.97 -5.71 -5.27
N VAL A 98 14.13 -5.52 -5.87
CA VAL A 98 14.57 -6.14 -7.14
C VAL A 98 15.73 -7.06 -6.83
N LEU A 99 15.73 -8.28 -7.40
CA LEU A 99 16.85 -9.20 -7.29
C LEU A 99 18.11 -8.59 -7.95
N GLY A 100 19.26 -8.71 -7.33
CA GLY A 100 20.50 -8.11 -7.82
C GLY A 100 20.75 -6.68 -7.36
N TYR A 101 19.81 -6.09 -6.62
CA TYR A 101 19.92 -4.73 -6.11
C TYR A 101 19.47 -4.62 -4.66
N ASP A 102 20.18 -3.80 -3.90
CA ASP A 102 19.73 -3.31 -2.58
C ASP A 102 19.22 -1.89 -2.69
N ILE A 103 18.24 -1.57 -1.81
CA ILE A 103 17.69 -0.23 -1.71
C ILE A 103 18.44 0.49 -0.60
N VAL A 104 19.18 1.53 -0.96
CA VAL A 104 19.92 2.36 -0.01
C VAL A 104 19.24 3.71 0.11
N GLU A 105 19.11 4.18 1.35
CA GLU A 105 18.63 5.54 1.64
C GLU A 105 19.78 6.54 1.48
N ILE A 106 19.53 7.61 0.75
CA ILE A 106 20.47 8.72 0.58
C ILE A 106 19.95 9.88 1.41
N PRO A 107 20.82 10.53 2.24
CA PRO A 107 20.48 11.77 2.89
C PRO A 107 20.09 12.82 1.84
N SER A 108 18.96 13.44 2.02
CA SER A 108 18.49 14.51 1.14
C SER A 108 18.58 15.83 1.90
N GLU A 109 19.48 16.72 1.51
CA GLU A 109 19.62 18.02 2.12
C GLU A 109 18.30 18.81 2.02
N GLY A 110 17.79 19.27 3.16
CA GLY A 110 16.61 20.14 3.26
C GLY A 110 15.25 19.47 3.07
N LYS A 111 15.16 18.15 2.82
CA LYS A 111 13.87 17.42 2.69
C LYS A 111 13.65 16.49 3.87
N LYS A 112 12.43 16.50 4.44
CA LYS A 112 12.03 15.57 5.53
C LYS A 112 11.98 14.09 5.10
N ARG A 113 12.01 13.79 3.80
CA ARG A 113 11.96 12.42 3.26
C ARG A 113 13.32 12.03 2.70
N LYS A 114 13.81 10.88 3.13
CA LYS A 114 15.00 10.24 2.59
C LYS A 114 14.74 9.80 1.14
N GLU A 115 15.71 10.01 0.27
CA GLU A 115 15.66 9.48 -1.09
C GLU A 115 16.19 8.04 -1.11
N THR A 116 15.70 7.24 -2.04
CA THR A 116 16.12 5.84 -2.18
C THR A 116 16.76 5.61 -3.53
N LYS A 117 17.85 4.86 -3.57
CA LYS A 117 18.60 4.47 -4.77
C LYS A 117 18.80 2.94 -4.78
N LEU A 118 18.78 2.37 -5.97
CA LEU A 118 19.22 0.99 -6.19
C LEU A 118 20.75 0.95 -6.28
N VAL A 119 21.36 0.05 -5.51
CA VAL A 119 22.79 -0.24 -5.54
C VAL A 119 22.95 -1.73 -5.86
N VAL A 120 23.91 -2.09 -6.68
CA VAL A 120 24.15 -3.48 -7.07
C VAL A 120 24.54 -4.30 -5.83
N ASN A 121 23.84 -5.42 -5.63
CA ASN A 121 24.21 -6.45 -4.66
C ASN A 121 24.91 -7.56 -5.42
N GLU A 122 26.24 -7.64 -5.31
CA GLU A 122 27.06 -8.55 -6.14
C GLU A 122 26.68 -10.03 -5.97
N LYS A 123 26.30 -10.47 -4.77
CA LYS A 123 25.88 -11.86 -4.53
C LYS A 123 24.60 -12.20 -5.31
N GLU A 124 23.63 -11.31 -5.29
CA GLU A 124 22.36 -11.49 -6.03
C GLU A 124 22.55 -11.22 -7.54
N ALA A 125 23.43 -10.28 -7.90
CA ALA A 125 23.73 -9.94 -9.29
C ALA A 125 24.34 -11.12 -10.05
N MET A 126 25.16 -11.94 -9.40
CA MET A 126 25.66 -13.20 -10.01
C MET A 126 24.49 -14.11 -10.45
N THR A 127 23.46 -14.23 -9.61
CA THR A 127 22.27 -15.01 -9.96
C THR A 127 21.53 -14.43 -11.17
N VAL A 128 21.38 -13.11 -11.20
CA VAL A 128 20.73 -12.42 -12.34
C VAL A 128 21.52 -12.62 -13.62
N ARG A 129 22.85 -12.41 -13.59
CA ARG A 129 23.74 -12.63 -14.75
C ARG A 129 23.61 -14.07 -15.25
N ARG A 130 23.62 -15.05 -14.34
CA ARG A 130 23.47 -16.47 -14.69
C ARG A 130 22.15 -16.78 -15.37
N ILE A 131 21.06 -16.17 -14.93
CA ILE A 131 19.73 -16.31 -15.57
C ILE A 131 19.78 -15.78 -17.02
N PHE A 132 20.37 -14.60 -17.25
CA PHE A 132 20.50 -14.01 -18.57
C PHE A 132 21.45 -14.83 -19.49
N GLU A 133 22.55 -15.34 -18.97
CA GLU A 133 23.49 -16.21 -19.69
C GLU A 133 22.77 -17.46 -20.20
N LEU A 134 22.16 -18.24 -19.32
CA LEU A 134 21.45 -19.45 -19.69
C LEU A 134 20.36 -19.18 -20.74
N TYR A 135 19.63 -18.08 -20.59
CA TYR A 135 18.62 -17.72 -21.58
C TYR A 135 19.23 -17.34 -22.94
N SER A 136 20.35 -16.64 -22.95
CA SER A 136 21.08 -16.28 -24.19
C SER A 136 21.71 -17.48 -24.89
N GLU A 137 22.04 -18.53 -24.14
CA GLU A 137 22.51 -19.83 -24.65
C GLU A 137 21.39 -20.66 -25.31
N GLY A 138 20.14 -20.13 -25.32
CA GLY A 138 19.01 -20.80 -25.96
C GLY A 138 18.16 -21.66 -25.00
N HIS A 139 18.47 -21.68 -23.70
CA HIS A 139 17.65 -22.38 -22.72
C HIS A 139 16.29 -21.69 -22.57
N GLY A 140 15.19 -22.47 -22.70
CA GLY A 140 13.85 -21.96 -22.41
C GLY A 140 13.63 -21.68 -20.92
N TYR A 141 12.56 -20.95 -20.57
CA TYR A 141 12.26 -20.57 -19.18
C TYR A 141 12.34 -21.74 -18.19
N LYS A 142 11.76 -22.90 -18.53
CA LYS A 142 11.72 -24.08 -17.65
C LYS A 142 13.11 -24.68 -17.44
N ALA A 143 13.92 -24.75 -18.49
CA ALA A 143 15.30 -25.24 -18.41
C ALA A 143 16.18 -24.30 -17.57
N THR A 144 16.03 -22.98 -17.76
CA THR A 144 16.70 -21.95 -16.94
C THR A 144 16.35 -22.09 -15.47
N VAL A 145 15.04 -22.24 -15.14
CA VAL A 145 14.59 -22.48 -13.75
C VAL A 145 15.29 -23.68 -13.12
N ASN A 146 15.26 -24.82 -13.82
CA ASN A 146 15.85 -26.05 -13.30
C ASN A 146 17.34 -25.88 -13.03
N ARG A 147 18.05 -25.28 -13.98
CA ARG A 147 19.49 -25.08 -13.89
C ARG A 147 19.88 -24.16 -12.73
N VAL A 148 19.31 -22.96 -12.63
CA VAL A 148 19.65 -22.03 -11.56
C VAL A 148 19.27 -22.58 -10.17
N ASN A 149 18.17 -23.34 -10.05
CA ASN A 149 17.82 -23.99 -8.79
C ASN A 149 18.77 -25.11 -8.41
N GLN A 150 19.26 -25.91 -9.39
CA GLN A 150 20.28 -26.96 -9.20
C GLN A 150 21.64 -26.36 -8.81
N GLU A 151 22.02 -25.23 -9.40
CA GLU A 151 23.23 -24.48 -9.06
C GLU A 151 23.15 -23.81 -7.68
N GLY A 152 22.02 -23.95 -6.96
CA GLY A 152 21.84 -23.44 -5.60
C GLY A 152 21.40 -21.98 -5.51
N HIS A 153 21.14 -21.33 -6.64
CA HIS A 153 20.62 -19.95 -6.63
C HIS A 153 19.23 -19.84 -6.03
N ARG A 154 18.95 -18.73 -5.37
CA ARG A 154 17.69 -18.47 -4.69
C ARG A 154 17.15 -17.08 -5.00
N SER A 155 15.83 -16.92 -4.93
CA SER A 155 15.15 -15.64 -5.05
C SER A 155 15.49 -14.72 -3.87
N LYS A 156 15.16 -13.43 -3.98
CA LYS A 156 15.38 -12.44 -2.89
C LYS A 156 14.70 -12.79 -1.55
N LYS A 157 13.75 -13.70 -1.58
CA LYS A 157 13.07 -14.25 -0.38
C LYS A 157 13.68 -15.58 0.10
N GLY A 158 14.76 -16.06 -0.54
CA GLY A 158 15.39 -17.34 -0.22
C GLY A 158 14.69 -18.57 -0.81
N ASN A 159 13.61 -18.40 -1.57
CA ASN A 159 12.88 -19.51 -2.18
C ASN A 159 13.49 -19.93 -3.53
N PRO A 160 13.28 -21.19 -3.98
CA PRO A 160 13.60 -21.60 -5.34
C PRO A 160 12.85 -20.74 -6.37
N PHE A 161 13.44 -20.62 -7.57
CA PHE A 161 12.79 -19.90 -8.66
C PHE A 161 11.64 -20.70 -9.27
N ALA A 162 10.56 -19.98 -9.61
CA ALA A 162 9.49 -20.48 -10.45
C ALA A 162 9.61 -19.90 -11.87
N THR A 163 8.97 -20.53 -12.84
CA THR A 163 9.00 -20.10 -14.25
C THR A 163 8.49 -18.66 -14.44
N ALA A 164 7.44 -18.28 -13.70
CA ALA A 164 6.92 -16.93 -13.74
C ALA A 164 7.95 -15.89 -13.28
N THR A 165 8.70 -16.20 -12.22
CA THR A 165 9.75 -15.31 -11.68
C THR A 165 10.88 -15.10 -12.67
N ILE A 166 11.37 -16.17 -13.33
CA ILE A 166 12.40 -16.05 -14.37
C ILE A 166 11.90 -15.22 -15.54
N LYS A 167 10.66 -15.43 -15.99
CA LYS A 167 10.04 -14.63 -17.04
C LYS A 167 9.96 -13.15 -16.68
N GLU A 168 9.61 -12.84 -15.45
CA GLU A 168 9.56 -11.46 -14.95
C GLU A 168 10.95 -10.82 -14.89
N ILE A 169 11.96 -11.54 -14.40
CA ILE A 169 13.36 -11.08 -14.35
C ILE A 169 13.84 -10.72 -15.77
N LEU A 170 13.70 -11.62 -16.73
CA LEU A 170 14.16 -11.43 -18.10
C LEU A 170 13.45 -10.29 -18.84
N LYS A 171 12.22 -9.94 -18.43
CA LYS A 171 11.42 -8.84 -19.02
C LYS A 171 11.54 -7.52 -18.25
N ASN A 172 12.23 -7.51 -17.13
CA ASN A 172 12.28 -6.33 -16.28
C ASN A 172 13.26 -5.29 -16.81
N PRO A 173 12.79 -4.12 -17.27
CA PRO A 173 13.64 -3.08 -17.86
C PRO A 173 14.64 -2.45 -16.88
N VAL A 174 14.52 -2.71 -15.58
CA VAL A 174 15.47 -2.23 -14.57
C VAL A 174 16.89 -2.76 -14.85
N TYR A 175 17.02 -3.98 -15.39
CA TYR A 175 18.32 -4.59 -15.72
C TYR A 175 19.02 -3.96 -16.93
N ILE A 176 18.31 -3.11 -17.68
CA ILE A 176 18.87 -2.28 -18.75
C ILE A 176 18.85 -0.79 -18.40
N GLY A 177 18.79 -0.47 -17.10
CA GLY A 177 18.88 0.90 -16.59
C GLY A 177 17.61 1.73 -16.76
N LYS A 178 16.46 1.13 -17.06
CA LYS A 178 15.19 1.86 -17.24
C LYS A 178 14.26 1.67 -16.03
N ILE A 179 13.77 2.76 -15.49
CA ILE A 179 12.73 2.74 -14.43
C ILE A 179 11.36 2.73 -15.11
N ARG A 180 10.56 1.72 -14.76
CA ARG A 180 9.18 1.61 -15.21
C ARG A 180 8.23 1.99 -14.07
N TYR A 181 7.31 2.92 -14.33
CA TYR A 181 6.28 3.30 -13.39
C TYR A 181 4.93 3.41 -14.10
N ASN A 182 3.90 2.77 -13.56
CA ASN A 182 2.50 2.84 -14.00
C ASN A 182 2.30 2.62 -15.53
N VAL A 183 3.07 1.72 -16.12
CA VAL A 183 2.89 1.30 -17.52
C VAL A 183 2.02 0.03 -17.51
N ARG A 184 0.83 0.14 -18.01
CA ARG A 184 -0.08 -0.98 -18.33
C ARG A 184 0.17 -1.48 -19.74
#